data_d6105848aef77e85c13129848764a6a9
#
_entry.id   d6105848aef77e85c13129848764a6a9
#
_cell.length_a   1.000
_cell.length_b   1.000
_cell.length_c   1.000
_cell.angle_alpha   90.00
_cell.angle_beta   90.00
_cell.angle_gamma   90.00
#
_symmetry.space_group_name_H-M   'P 1'
#
loop_
_entity.id
_entity.type
_entity.pdbx_description
1 polymer ?
#
loop_
_entity_poly.entity_id
_entity_poly.type
_entity_poly.pdbx_seq_one_letter_code
_entity_poly.pdbx_strand_id
1 'polypeptide(L)'
;VRGRLLAELAACPEPGDPEMINRLPYLGAVVNEVLRIHPVAMLMFPRLVEEPLELAGRAFEPGDVLIGCIQAVHERSELYPDPLRFDPQRFLERSYGPGEFLPFGGGARRCLGAALAVYEMKLILATLLQGFSLRLTPASNRPLPPRRRGFTLGPSRPVRLQVT
;
A
#
# COMPACT_ATOMS: atom_id res chain seq x y z
N VAL A 1 7.22 -14.25 5.64
CA VAL A 1 5.99 -13.71 5.02
C VAL A 1 5.35 -14.75 4.12
N ARG A 2 6.00 -15.18 3.01
CA ARG A 2 5.42 -16.09 2.00
C ARG A 2 4.85 -17.38 2.61
N GLY A 3 5.60 -18.07 3.46
CA GLY A 3 5.15 -19.34 4.06
C GLY A 3 3.86 -19.19 4.88
N ARG A 4 3.77 -18.11 5.66
CA ARG A 4 2.57 -17.81 6.45
C ARG A 4 1.37 -17.46 5.56
N LEU A 5 1.58 -16.69 4.49
CA LEU A 5 0.52 -16.35 3.54
C LEU A 5 0.00 -17.60 2.82
N LEU A 6 0.90 -18.49 2.37
CA LEU A 6 0.50 -19.75 1.75
C LEU A 6 -0.25 -20.66 2.73
N ALA A 7 0.16 -20.71 4.00
CA ALA A 7 -0.55 -21.46 5.04
C ALA A 7 -1.96 -20.92 5.28
N GLU A 8 -2.13 -19.60 5.33
CA GLU A 8 -3.46 -18.99 5.46
C GLU A 8 -4.36 -19.29 4.26
N LEU A 9 -3.83 -19.18 3.05
CA LEU A 9 -4.57 -19.50 1.82
C LEU A 9 -4.96 -20.99 1.74
N ALA A 10 -4.07 -21.87 2.17
CA ALA A 10 -4.33 -23.33 2.20
C ALA A 10 -5.38 -23.70 3.27
N ALA A 11 -5.47 -22.93 4.35
CA ALA A 11 -6.45 -23.12 5.41
C ALA A 11 -7.82 -22.47 5.11
N CYS A 12 -7.96 -21.76 3.98
CA CYS A 12 -9.22 -21.15 3.58
C CYS A 12 -10.26 -22.24 3.26
N PRO A 13 -11.42 -22.28 3.95
CA PRO A 13 -12.40 -23.35 3.76
C PRO A 13 -12.94 -23.42 2.32
N GLU A 14 -13.11 -22.27 1.71
CA GLU A 14 -13.61 -22.11 0.34
C GLU A 14 -12.62 -21.27 -0.48
N PRO A 15 -11.53 -21.88 -0.98
CA PRO A 15 -10.45 -21.13 -1.64
C PRO A 15 -10.85 -20.46 -2.96
N GLY A 16 -12.00 -20.83 -3.52
CA GLY A 16 -12.58 -20.19 -4.71
C GLY A 16 -13.61 -19.09 -4.40
N ASP A 17 -14.01 -18.90 -3.14
CA ASP A 17 -14.98 -17.87 -2.76
C ASP A 17 -14.27 -16.52 -2.56
N PRO A 18 -14.56 -15.50 -3.40
CA PRO A 18 -13.96 -14.18 -3.29
C PRO A 18 -14.20 -13.49 -1.94
N GLU A 19 -15.36 -13.73 -1.32
CA GLU A 19 -15.70 -13.12 -0.03
C GLU A 19 -14.86 -13.73 1.11
N MET A 20 -14.64 -15.03 1.08
CA MET A 20 -13.75 -15.69 2.04
C MET A 20 -12.30 -15.24 1.88
N ILE A 21 -11.81 -15.16 0.65
CA ILE A 21 -10.47 -14.62 0.35
C ILE A 21 -10.34 -13.19 0.86
N ASN A 22 -11.35 -12.34 0.61
CA ASN A 22 -11.32 -10.95 1.05
C ASN A 22 -11.22 -10.78 2.58
N ARG A 23 -11.73 -11.75 3.34
CA ARG A 23 -11.71 -11.74 4.82
C ARG A 23 -10.42 -12.27 5.44
N LEU A 24 -9.48 -12.82 4.65
CA LEU A 24 -8.22 -13.37 5.16
C LEU A 24 -7.37 -12.26 5.81
N PRO A 25 -7.09 -12.37 7.11
CA PRO A 25 -6.46 -11.27 7.84
C PRO A 25 -5.00 -11.04 7.46
N TYR A 26 -4.21 -12.10 7.28
CA TYR A 26 -2.80 -11.96 6.93
C TYR A 26 -2.61 -11.51 5.49
N LEU A 27 -3.44 -11.97 4.57
CA LEU A 27 -3.48 -11.47 3.20
C LEU A 27 -3.78 -9.96 3.17
N GLY A 28 -4.76 -9.52 3.97
CA GLY A 28 -5.05 -8.10 4.15
C GLY A 28 -3.88 -7.30 4.69
N ALA A 29 -3.19 -7.83 5.69
CA ALA A 29 -1.99 -7.23 6.28
C ALA A 29 -0.84 -7.13 5.28
N VAL A 30 -0.63 -8.14 4.45
CA VAL A 30 0.38 -8.14 3.37
C VAL A 30 0.08 -7.05 2.34
N VAL A 31 -1.18 -6.94 1.89
CA VAL A 31 -1.60 -5.90 0.93
C VAL A 31 -1.40 -4.51 1.52
N ASN A 32 -1.80 -4.29 2.77
CA ASN A 32 -1.63 -3.01 3.44
C ASN A 32 -0.15 -2.63 3.59
N GLU A 33 0.72 -3.58 3.95
CA GLU A 33 2.16 -3.31 4.10
C GLU A 33 2.83 -3.01 2.75
N VAL A 34 2.41 -3.66 1.67
CA VAL A 34 2.84 -3.31 0.31
C VAL A 34 2.44 -1.88 -0.03
N LEU A 35 1.19 -1.50 0.23
CA LEU A 35 0.68 -0.15 -0.03
C LEU A 35 1.34 0.91 0.84
N ARG A 36 1.78 0.56 2.06
CA ARG A 36 2.52 1.46 2.93
C ARG A 36 3.92 1.76 2.39
N ILE A 37 4.70 0.70 2.08
CA ILE A 37 6.10 0.84 1.63
C ILE A 37 6.17 1.33 0.18
N HIS A 38 5.20 0.93 -0.64
CA HIS A 38 5.15 1.26 -2.06
C HIS A 38 3.83 1.94 -2.41
N PRO A 39 3.53 3.13 -1.86
CA PRO A 39 2.32 3.84 -2.22
C PRO A 39 2.33 4.17 -3.71
N VAL A 40 1.21 3.92 -4.38
CA VAL A 40 1.08 4.21 -5.81
C VAL A 40 1.23 5.70 -6.09
N ALA A 41 0.75 6.55 -5.19
CA ALA A 41 0.96 8.00 -5.19
C ALA A 41 1.77 8.39 -3.94
N MET A 42 2.93 9.04 -4.11
CA MET A 42 3.74 9.55 -2.99
C MET A 42 3.15 10.79 -2.36
N LEU A 43 2.47 11.58 -3.16
CA LEU A 43 1.93 12.89 -2.79
C LEU A 43 0.42 12.88 -2.97
N MET A 44 -0.25 13.60 -2.12
CA MET A 44 -1.67 13.94 -2.30
C MET A 44 -1.82 14.95 -3.44
N PHE A 45 -3.03 15.08 -3.97
CA PHE A 45 -3.31 16.16 -4.89
C PHE A 45 -3.14 17.53 -4.21
N PRO A 46 -2.56 18.51 -4.91
CA PRO A 46 -2.38 19.87 -4.38
C PRO A 46 -3.69 20.48 -3.87
N ARG A 47 -3.58 21.27 -2.82
CA ARG A 47 -4.66 22.12 -2.28
C ARG A 47 -4.24 23.56 -2.43
N LEU A 48 -5.05 24.36 -3.12
CA LEU A 48 -4.91 25.80 -3.18
C LEU A 48 -5.51 26.38 -1.91
N VAL A 49 -4.80 27.30 -1.29
CA VAL A 49 -5.31 28.10 -0.18
C VAL A 49 -6.18 29.22 -0.77
N GLU A 50 -7.45 29.25 -0.43
CA GLU A 50 -8.41 30.24 -0.94
C GLU A 50 -8.61 31.39 0.05
N GLU A 51 -8.43 31.12 1.35
CA GLU A 51 -8.53 32.11 2.44
C GLU A 51 -7.31 31.97 3.36
N PRO A 52 -6.90 33.04 4.07
CA PRO A 52 -5.79 32.97 5.01
C PRO A 52 -5.98 31.82 6.01
N LEU A 53 -4.97 30.99 6.17
CA LEU A 53 -5.00 29.77 6.97
C LEU A 53 -3.76 29.69 7.86
N GLU A 54 -3.95 29.36 9.12
CA GLU A 54 -2.86 28.92 9.98
C GLU A 54 -2.87 27.39 10.13
N LEU A 55 -1.75 26.74 9.81
CA LEU A 55 -1.58 25.30 9.94
C LEU A 55 -0.23 24.99 10.57
N ALA A 56 -0.24 24.24 11.67
CA ALA A 56 0.94 23.83 12.42
C ALA A 56 1.87 25.02 12.78
N GLY A 57 1.28 26.14 13.20
CA GLY A 57 2.01 27.35 13.59
C GLY A 57 2.61 28.14 12.43
N ARG A 58 2.17 27.87 11.19
CA ARG A 58 2.55 28.64 9.99
C ARG A 58 1.33 29.28 9.36
N ALA A 59 1.46 30.55 9.00
CA ALA A 59 0.46 31.27 8.23
C ALA A 59 0.64 30.96 6.72
N PHE A 60 -0.46 30.79 6.04
CA PHE A 60 -0.55 30.63 4.59
C PHE A 60 -1.53 31.63 4.03
N GLU A 61 -1.20 32.16 2.86
CA GLU A 61 -1.98 33.20 2.19
C GLU A 61 -2.73 32.62 0.97
N PRO A 62 -3.80 33.26 0.53
CA PRO A 62 -4.47 32.91 -0.71
C PRO A 62 -3.50 32.81 -1.89
N GLY A 63 -3.56 31.70 -2.61
CA GLY A 63 -2.64 31.40 -3.71
C GLY A 63 -1.52 30.43 -3.32
N ASP A 64 -1.27 30.20 -2.05
CA ASP A 64 -0.34 29.16 -1.61
C ASP A 64 -0.85 27.77 -1.99
N VAL A 65 0.09 26.84 -2.23
CA VAL A 65 -0.24 25.46 -2.59
C VAL A 65 0.30 24.50 -1.53
N LEU A 66 -0.60 23.73 -0.92
CA LEU A 66 -0.28 22.71 0.07
C LEU A 66 -0.33 21.31 -0.56
N ILE A 67 0.70 20.53 -0.33
CA ILE A 67 0.80 19.14 -0.83
C ILE A 67 1.16 18.21 0.32
N GLY A 68 0.25 17.29 0.65
CA GLY A 68 0.53 16.24 1.64
C GLY A 68 1.48 15.19 1.07
N CYS A 69 2.50 14.80 1.85
CA CYS A 69 3.44 13.74 1.48
C CYS A 69 3.05 12.43 2.15
N ILE A 70 2.42 11.52 1.40
CA ILE A 70 1.99 10.20 1.86
C ILE A 70 3.20 9.37 2.29
N GLN A 71 4.27 9.36 1.48
CA GLN A 71 5.48 8.61 1.77
C GLN A 71 6.10 9.02 3.11
N ALA A 72 6.18 10.33 3.38
CA ALA A 72 6.74 10.84 4.62
C ALA A 72 5.93 10.40 5.86
N VAL A 73 4.60 10.29 5.74
CA VAL A 73 3.75 9.77 6.83
C VAL A 73 4.00 8.28 7.03
N HIS A 74 4.10 7.50 5.95
CA HIS A 74 4.30 6.06 5.99
C HIS A 74 5.71 5.64 6.44
N GLU A 75 6.67 6.56 6.47
CA GLU A 75 8.05 6.35 6.93
C GLU A 75 8.32 6.92 8.33
N ARG A 76 7.32 7.47 9.01
CA ARG A 76 7.48 7.97 10.38
C ARG A 76 7.73 6.83 11.35
N SER A 77 8.88 6.83 12.01
CA SER A 77 9.28 5.79 12.97
C SER A 77 8.37 5.71 14.21
N GLU A 78 7.73 6.84 14.58
CA GLU A 78 6.78 6.90 15.69
C GLU A 78 5.48 6.16 15.39
N LEU A 79 5.11 6.08 14.11
CA LEU A 79 3.93 5.35 13.64
C LEU A 79 4.28 3.92 13.23
N TYR A 80 5.42 3.76 12.56
CA TYR A 80 5.90 2.53 11.96
C TYR A 80 7.33 2.25 12.41
N PRO A 81 7.53 1.56 13.55
CA PRO A 81 8.87 1.13 13.94
C PRO A 81 9.57 0.36 12.82
N ASP A 82 10.84 0.66 12.57
CA ASP A 82 11.61 0.13 11.43
C ASP A 82 10.87 0.32 10.09
N PRO A 83 10.58 1.56 9.66
CA PRO A 83 9.63 1.83 8.58
C PRO A 83 10.05 1.26 7.22
N LEU A 84 11.33 1.00 7.00
CA LEU A 84 11.82 0.39 5.76
C LEU A 84 11.76 -1.13 5.76
N ARG A 85 11.49 -1.76 6.91
CA ARG A 85 11.30 -3.20 7.03
C ARG A 85 9.90 -3.56 6.56
N PHE A 86 9.82 -4.56 5.67
CA PHE A 86 8.54 -5.14 5.26
C PHE A 86 8.01 -6.05 6.37
N ASP A 87 7.01 -5.61 7.10
CA ASP A 87 6.45 -6.30 8.24
C ASP A 87 4.92 -6.22 8.27
N PRO A 88 4.21 -7.16 7.63
CA PRO A 88 2.76 -7.20 7.65
C PRO A 88 2.15 -7.37 9.05
N GLN A 89 2.93 -7.89 10.01
CA GLN A 89 2.46 -8.15 11.36
C GLN A 89 1.92 -6.89 12.04
N ARG A 90 2.49 -5.71 11.72
CA ARG A 90 2.05 -4.40 12.25
C ARG A 90 0.56 -4.11 12.01
N PHE A 91 0.01 -4.59 10.88
CA PHE A 91 -1.41 -4.42 10.54
C PHE A 91 -2.34 -5.44 11.19
N LEU A 92 -1.79 -6.47 11.84
CA LEU A 92 -2.55 -7.39 12.69
C LEU A 92 -2.55 -6.93 14.16
N GLU A 93 -1.50 -6.26 14.58
CA GLU A 93 -1.30 -5.83 15.96
C GLU A 93 -1.94 -4.47 16.24
N ARG A 94 -2.04 -3.62 15.21
CA ARG A 94 -2.54 -2.27 15.33
C ARG A 94 -3.43 -1.87 14.16
N SER A 95 -4.51 -1.16 14.47
CA SER A 95 -5.30 -0.41 13.49
C SER A 95 -4.73 1.00 13.35
N TYR A 96 -4.50 1.44 12.12
CA TYR A 96 -4.02 2.78 11.81
C TYR A 96 -5.16 3.72 11.46
N GLY A 97 -5.12 4.92 12.01
CA GLY A 97 -6.13 5.95 11.74
C GLY A 97 -6.03 6.57 10.34
N PRO A 98 -7.05 7.35 9.94
CA PRO A 98 -7.09 7.95 8.59
C PRO A 98 -5.98 8.97 8.31
N GLY A 99 -5.31 9.51 9.34
CA GLY A 99 -4.13 10.37 9.20
C GLY A 99 -2.80 9.63 9.27
N GLU A 100 -2.83 8.33 9.58
CA GLU A 100 -1.62 7.51 9.75
C GLU A 100 -1.36 6.60 8.54
N PHE A 101 -2.42 6.04 7.93
CA PHE A 101 -2.32 5.15 6.77
C PHE A 101 -3.15 5.72 5.60
N LEU A 102 -2.45 6.24 4.60
CA LEU A 102 -2.99 7.10 3.53
C LEU A 102 -2.73 6.57 2.11
N PRO A 103 -2.70 5.27 1.82
CA PRO A 103 -2.31 4.78 0.48
C PRO A 103 -3.24 5.24 -0.63
N PHE A 104 -4.45 5.63 -0.28
CA PHE A 104 -5.51 6.14 -1.16
C PHE A 104 -5.87 7.61 -0.87
N GLY A 105 -4.98 8.35 -0.20
CA GLY A 105 -5.25 9.70 0.28
C GLY A 105 -6.20 9.73 1.47
N GLY A 106 -6.69 10.91 1.83
CA GLY A 106 -7.55 11.12 2.99
C GLY A 106 -8.56 12.24 2.82
N GLY A 107 -9.48 12.35 3.79
CA GLY A 107 -10.51 13.37 3.83
C GLY A 107 -11.53 13.26 2.69
N ALA A 108 -12.16 14.36 2.33
CA ALA A 108 -13.20 14.42 1.30
C ALA A 108 -12.73 14.05 -0.13
N ARG A 109 -11.42 13.98 -0.36
CA ARG A 109 -10.81 13.60 -1.64
C ARG A 109 -10.16 12.23 -1.61
N ARG A 110 -10.47 11.39 -0.64
CA ARG A 110 -10.05 9.99 -0.61
C ARG A 110 -10.51 9.27 -1.88
N CYS A 111 -9.68 8.38 -2.41
CA CYS A 111 -10.00 7.59 -3.60
C CYS A 111 -11.31 6.82 -3.42
N LEU A 112 -12.25 7.00 -4.35
CA LEU A 112 -13.53 6.29 -4.37
C LEU A 112 -13.35 4.79 -4.61
N GLY A 113 -12.36 4.42 -5.44
CA GLY A 113 -12.05 3.03 -5.79
C GLY A 113 -11.21 2.27 -4.76
N ALA A 114 -10.92 2.85 -3.57
CA ALA A 114 -10.01 2.25 -2.60
C ALA A 114 -10.43 0.83 -2.17
N ALA A 115 -11.71 0.62 -1.89
CA ALA A 115 -12.22 -0.69 -1.48
C ALA A 115 -12.10 -1.72 -2.60
N LEU A 116 -12.47 -1.34 -3.83
CA LEU A 116 -12.35 -2.19 -5.01
C LEU A 116 -10.89 -2.56 -5.28
N ALA A 117 -9.99 -1.59 -5.25
CA ALA A 117 -8.56 -1.84 -5.49
C ALA A 117 -7.97 -2.82 -4.46
N VAL A 118 -8.29 -2.68 -3.18
CA VAL A 118 -7.83 -3.63 -2.14
C VAL A 118 -8.42 -5.01 -2.36
N TYR A 119 -9.70 -5.09 -2.70
CA TYR A 119 -10.38 -6.34 -3.01
C TYR A 119 -9.71 -7.06 -4.19
N GLU A 120 -9.51 -6.36 -5.31
CA GLU A 120 -8.84 -6.91 -6.49
C GLU A 120 -7.42 -7.37 -6.19
N MET A 121 -6.63 -6.57 -5.46
CA MET A 121 -5.27 -6.97 -5.07
C MET A 121 -5.25 -8.27 -4.27
N LYS A 122 -6.18 -8.44 -3.33
CA LYS A 122 -6.28 -9.68 -2.54
C LYS A 122 -6.63 -10.86 -3.42
N LEU A 123 -7.64 -10.75 -4.29
CA LEU A 123 -8.08 -11.82 -5.19
C LEU A 123 -6.97 -12.23 -6.16
N ILE A 124 -6.34 -11.25 -6.82
CA ILE A 124 -5.24 -11.50 -7.77
C ILE A 124 -4.08 -12.21 -7.06
N LEU A 125 -3.67 -11.71 -5.88
CA LEU A 125 -2.57 -12.29 -5.14
C LEU A 125 -2.89 -13.72 -4.67
N ALA A 126 -4.09 -13.95 -4.17
CA ALA A 126 -4.54 -15.29 -3.75
C ALA A 126 -4.58 -16.26 -4.93
N THR A 127 -5.20 -15.87 -6.04
CA THR A 127 -5.29 -16.70 -7.26
C THR A 127 -3.92 -17.08 -7.80
N LEU A 128 -2.99 -16.13 -7.87
CA LEU A 128 -1.63 -16.37 -8.33
C LEU A 128 -0.88 -17.33 -7.41
N LEU A 129 -0.99 -17.17 -6.10
CA LEU A 129 -0.28 -17.97 -5.11
C LEU A 129 -0.88 -19.39 -4.93
N GLN A 130 -2.18 -19.55 -5.16
CA GLN A 130 -2.84 -20.85 -5.13
C GLN A 130 -2.58 -21.64 -6.43
N GLY A 131 -2.57 -20.93 -7.58
CA GLY A 131 -2.43 -21.58 -8.90
C GLY A 131 -1.01 -21.83 -9.34
N PHE A 132 -0.02 -21.09 -8.81
CA PHE A 132 1.33 -21.13 -9.34
C PHE A 132 2.40 -21.10 -8.25
N SER A 133 3.46 -21.86 -8.45
CA SER A 133 4.71 -21.69 -7.70
C SER A 133 5.55 -20.61 -8.39
N LEU A 134 5.68 -19.45 -7.76
CA LEU A 134 6.34 -18.28 -8.34
C LEU A 134 7.69 -18.01 -7.67
N ARG A 135 8.71 -17.76 -8.48
CA ARG A 135 10.05 -17.34 -8.01
C ARG A 135 10.52 -16.13 -8.80
N LEU A 136 11.20 -15.21 -8.12
CA LEU A 136 11.90 -14.12 -8.81
C LEU A 136 13.05 -14.68 -9.64
N THR A 137 13.17 -14.23 -10.88
CA THR A 137 14.39 -14.52 -11.66
C THR A 137 15.60 -13.82 -11.01
N PRO A 138 16.83 -14.33 -11.21
CA PRO A 138 18.04 -13.70 -10.66
C PRO A 138 18.15 -12.20 -11.02
N ALA A 139 17.74 -11.82 -12.23
CA ALA A 139 17.72 -10.43 -12.68
C ALA A 139 16.70 -9.56 -11.91
N SER A 140 15.60 -10.16 -11.43
CA SER A 140 14.56 -9.45 -10.67
C SER A 140 14.76 -9.51 -9.15
N ASN A 141 15.69 -10.34 -8.67
CA ASN A 141 16.04 -10.45 -7.24
C ASN A 141 17.05 -9.37 -6.77
N ARG A 142 17.05 -8.22 -7.42
CA ARG A 142 17.85 -7.04 -7.04
C ARG A 142 16.90 -5.93 -6.63
N PRO A 143 17.31 -5.01 -5.73
CA PRO A 143 16.50 -3.86 -5.36
C PRO A 143 15.96 -3.15 -6.59
N LEU A 144 14.67 -2.85 -6.58
CA LEU A 144 13.96 -2.17 -7.65
C LEU A 144 13.53 -0.80 -7.13
N PRO A 145 14.32 0.26 -7.35
CA PRO A 145 13.88 1.59 -6.95
C PRO A 145 12.58 1.94 -7.70
N PRO A 146 11.69 2.69 -7.07
CA PRO A 146 10.48 3.16 -7.74
C PRO A 146 10.84 4.14 -8.86
N ARG A 147 10.07 4.12 -9.94
CA ARG A 147 10.14 5.08 -11.03
C ARG A 147 8.80 5.78 -11.18
N ARG A 148 8.85 7.09 -11.32
CA ARG A 148 7.65 7.90 -11.58
C ARG A 148 7.07 7.59 -12.97
N ARG A 149 5.76 7.39 -13.00
CA ARG A 149 4.94 7.20 -14.20
C ARG A 149 3.76 8.15 -14.14
N GLY A 150 3.93 9.37 -14.60
CA GLY A 150 2.93 10.43 -14.43
C GLY A 150 2.76 10.78 -12.95
N PHE A 151 1.56 10.61 -12.41
CA PHE A 151 1.24 10.84 -10.99
C PHE A 151 1.47 9.62 -10.10
N THR A 152 1.81 8.48 -10.67
CA THR A 152 1.97 7.22 -9.95
C THR A 152 3.42 6.76 -9.91
N LEU A 153 3.71 5.84 -9.00
CA LEU A 153 4.97 5.12 -8.93
C LEU A 153 4.78 3.69 -9.42
N GLY A 154 5.81 3.16 -10.01
CA GLY A 154 5.89 1.76 -10.38
C GLY A 154 7.34 1.29 -10.35
N PRO A 155 7.60 0.00 -10.56
CA PRO A 155 8.96 -0.51 -10.59
C PRO A 155 9.75 0.11 -11.76
N SER A 156 11.03 0.41 -11.53
CA SER A 156 11.91 1.04 -12.53
C SER A 156 12.16 0.17 -13.76
N ARG A 157 11.96 -1.14 -13.62
CA ARG A 157 12.08 -2.15 -14.69
C ARG A 157 11.04 -3.26 -14.49
N PRO A 158 10.73 -4.04 -15.53
CA PRO A 158 9.84 -5.20 -15.39
C PRO A 158 10.31 -6.18 -14.34
N VAL A 159 9.39 -6.65 -13.49
CA VAL A 159 9.62 -7.75 -12.56
C VAL A 159 9.33 -9.05 -13.31
N ARG A 160 10.33 -9.90 -13.46
CA ARG A 160 10.20 -11.20 -14.13
C ARG A 160 10.09 -12.28 -13.09
N LEU A 161 9.05 -13.09 -13.22
CA LEU A 161 8.80 -14.27 -12.39
C LEU A 161 9.00 -15.51 -13.22
N GLN A 162 9.52 -16.55 -12.60
CA GLN A 162 9.57 -17.91 -13.13
C GLN A 162 8.43 -18.67 -12.49
N VAL A 163 7.65 -19.34 -13.31
CA VAL A 163 6.60 -20.27 -12.90
C VAL A 163 7.21 -21.67 -12.87
N THR A 164 7.04 -22.37 -11.75
CA THR A 164 7.55 -23.74 -11.55
C THR A 164 6.48 -24.66 -11.02
#